data_9d42594e2d1565b6c4b46f3742bed6bc
#
_entry.id   9d42594e2d1565b6c4b46f3742bed6bc
#
_cell.length_a   1.000
_cell.length_b   1.000
_cell.length_c   1.000
_cell.angle_alpha   90.00
_cell.angle_beta   90.00
_cell.angle_gamma   90.00
#
_symmetry.space_group_name_H-M   'P 1'
#
loop_
_entity.id
_entity.type
_entity.pdbx_description
1 polymer ?
#
loop_
_entity_poly.entity_id
_entity_poly.type
_entity_poly.pdbx_seq_one_letter_code
_entity_poly.pdbx_strand_id
1 'polypeptide(L)'
;MYSQTRHDDASSYPIGVILIVAITFLLALLVLLMLQIQPLAWNMEKEIPVIFTITSIKSVDELTGNLNYDSRVLLLHTGKTDVQNKNLKARFLKNGQPVSCTIATMNGHDFISTSHTGVQWMGGSGCSGATWSPGEQICIDFSDGTFRPGDRVQMDIIDKVTNVTISRHVYMYE
;
A
#
# COMPACT_ATOMS: atom_id res chain seq x y z
N MET A 1 -20.56 -82.69 -33.36
CA MET A 1 -19.46 -81.72 -33.28
C MET A 1 -20.07 -80.42 -32.74
N TYR A 2 -20.05 -80.25 -31.39
CA TYR A 2 -20.63 -79.06 -30.73
C TYR A 2 -19.51 -78.05 -30.46
N SER A 3 -19.63 -76.89 -31.05
CA SER A 3 -18.76 -75.75 -30.79
C SER A 3 -19.27 -75.01 -29.56
N GLN A 4 -18.47 -75.00 -28.49
CA GLN A 4 -18.70 -74.18 -27.31
C GLN A 4 -18.19 -72.78 -27.58
N THR A 5 -19.10 -71.86 -27.76
CA THR A 5 -18.78 -70.43 -27.69
C THR A 5 -18.63 -70.06 -26.23
N ARG A 6 -17.41 -69.77 -25.80
CA ARG A 6 -17.09 -69.22 -24.49
C ARG A 6 -17.57 -67.80 -24.45
N HIS A 7 -18.44 -67.52 -23.51
CA HIS A 7 -18.81 -66.15 -23.14
C HIS A 7 -17.66 -65.53 -22.34
N ASP A 8 -16.97 -64.61 -23.01
CA ASP A 8 -15.94 -63.73 -22.34
C ASP A 8 -16.53 -62.45 -21.75
N ASP A 9 -17.87 -62.41 -21.55
CA ASP A 9 -18.58 -61.22 -21.12
C ASP A 9 -18.50 -60.88 -19.61
N ALA A 10 -17.87 -61.77 -18.83
CA ALA A 10 -17.89 -61.61 -17.35
C ALA A 10 -16.79 -60.71 -16.76
N SER A 11 -15.79 -60.31 -17.54
CA SER A 11 -14.64 -59.57 -17.02
C SER A 11 -14.70 -58.05 -17.24
N SER A 12 -15.55 -57.58 -18.15
CA SER A 12 -15.65 -56.14 -18.51
C SER A 12 -16.41 -55.29 -17.47
N TYR A 13 -17.38 -55.90 -16.79
CA TYR A 13 -18.17 -55.18 -15.77
C TYR A 13 -17.38 -54.71 -14.54
N PRO A 14 -16.59 -55.54 -13.88
CA PRO A 14 -15.78 -55.10 -12.71
C PRO A 14 -14.70 -54.10 -13.13
N ILE A 15 -14.15 -54.20 -14.34
CA ILE A 15 -13.13 -53.24 -14.84
C ILE A 15 -13.81 -51.86 -15.05
N GLY A 16 -15.03 -51.83 -15.62
CA GLY A 16 -15.79 -50.58 -15.79
C GLY A 16 -16.10 -49.87 -14.45
N VAL A 17 -16.49 -50.64 -13.44
CA VAL A 17 -16.77 -50.10 -12.11
C VAL A 17 -15.51 -49.50 -11.46
N ILE A 18 -14.39 -50.21 -11.55
CA ILE A 18 -13.11 -49.74 -11.00
C ILE A 18 -12.67 -48.45 -11.71
N LEU A 19 -12.85 -48.38 -13.05
CA LEU A 19 -12.50 -47.19 -13.82
C LEU A 19 -13.34 -45.96 -13.41
N ILE A 20 -14.66 -46.15 -13.24
CA ILE A 20 -15.55 -45.05 -12.80
C ILE A 20 -15.16 -44.56 -11.41
N VAL A 21 -14.91 -45.47 -10.50
CA VAL A 21 -14.44 -45.11 -9.13
C VAL A 21 -13.12 -44.34 -9.17
N ALA A 22 -12.16 -44.80 -9.96
CA ALA A 22 -10.87 -44.10 -10.12
C ALA A 22 -11.04 -42.69 -10.69
N ILE A 23 -11.89 -42.51 -11.71
CA ILE A 23 -12.17 -41.20 -12.31
C ILE A 23 -12.85 -40.28 -11.29
N THR A 24 -13.82 -40.77 -10.52
CA THR A 24 -14.48 -39.96 -9.49
C THR A 24 -13.55 -39.49 -8.41
N PHE A 25 -12.61 -40.35 -7.93
CA PHE A 25 -11.57 -39.96 -6.99
C PHE A 25 -10.61 -38.91 -7.57
N LEU A 26 -10.20 -39.07 -8.84
CA LEU A 26 -9.34 -38.11 -9.54
C LEU A 26 -10.01 -36.74 -9.66
N LEU A 27 -11.29 -36.73 -10.05
CA LEU A 27 -12.07 -35.48 -10.13
C LEU A 27 -12.26 -34.84 -8.77
N ALA A 28 -12.56 -35.61 -7.72
CA ALA A 28 -12.66 -35.10 -6.36
C ALA A 28 -11.35 -34.50 -5.87
N LEU A 29 -10.20 -35.14 -6.13
CA LEU A 29 -8.88 -34.62 -5.82
C LEU A 29 -8.59 -33.31 -6.56
N LEU A 30 -8.94 -33.24 -7.83
CA LEU A 30 -8.73 -32.05 -8.68
C LEU A 30 -9.59 -30.86 -8.18
N VAL A 31 -10.84 -31.12 -7.76
CA VAL A 31 -11.71 -30.11 -7.13
C VAL A 31 -11.14 -29.63 -5.80
N LEU A 32 -10.64 -30.54 -4.96
CA LEU A 32 -9.98 -30.18 -3.70
C LEU A 32 -8.71 -29.34 -3.92
N LEU A 33 -7.89 -29.68 -4.92
CA LEU A 33 -6.74 -28.88 -5.32
C LEU A 33 -7.16 -27.48 -5.81
N MET A 34 -8.20 -27.38 -6.62
CA MET A 34 -8.74 -26.10 -7.08
C MET A 34 -9.23 -25.24 -5.91
N LEU A 35 -9.88 -25.86 -4.89
CA LEU A 35 -10.31 -25.14 -3.68
C LEU A 35 -9.14 -24.66 -2.82
N GLN A 36 -8.01 -25.36 -2.82
CA GLN A 36 -6.80 -24.93 -2.09
C GLN A 36 -6.03 -23.80 -2.80
N ILE A 37 -6.16 -23.69 -4.12
CA ILE A 37 -5.51 -22.63 -4.91
C ILE A 37 -6.29 -21.30 -4.85
N GLN A 38 -7.55 -21.31 -4.44
CA GLN A 38 -8.44 -20.14 -4.40
C GLN A 38 -8.05 -19.00 -3.44
N PRO A 39 -7.32 -19.17 -2.33
CA PRO A 39 -6.98 -18.04 -1.47
C PRO A 39 -6.03 -17.02 -2.09
N LEU A 40 -5.31 -17.35 -3.18
CA LEU A 40 -4.32 -16.45 -3.77
C LEU A 40 -4.89 -15.38 -4.72
N ALA A 41 -6.12 -15.53 -5.21
CA ALA A 41 -6.63 -14.67 -6.28
C ALA A 41 -7.65 -13.61 -5.85
N TRP A 42 -8.09 -13.61 -4.58
CA TRP A 42 -9.14 -12.72 -4.10
C TRP A 42 -8.69 -11.72 -3.02
N ASN A 43 -7.39 -11.54 -2.81
CA ASN A 43 -6.91 -10.31 -2.21
C ASN A 43 -7.12 -9.19 -3.25
N MET A 44 -8.34 -8.74 -3.42
CA MET A 44 -8.60 -7.39 -3.89
C MET A 44 -7.92 -6.49 -2.86
N GLU A 45 -6.69 -6.11 -3.13
CA GLU A 45 -6.01 -5.07 -2.38
C GLU A 45 -6.96 -3.88 -2.42
N LYS A 46 -7.63 -3.63 -1.29
CA LYS A 46 -8.60 -2.55 -1.17
C LYS A 46 -7.87 -1.28 -1.60
N GLU A 47 -8.28 -0.71 -2.73
CA GLU A 47 -7.65 0.46 -3.27
C GLU A 47 -7.61 1.55 -2.18
N ILE A 48 -6.40 1.96 -1.81
CA ILE A 48 -6.23 2.94 -0.75
C ILE A 48 -6.62 4.31 -1.32
N PRO A 49 -7.56 5.01 -0.71
CA PRO A 49 -8.04 6.28 -1.24
C PRO A 49 -6.94 7.35 -1.21
N VAL A 50 -7.08 8.37 -2.06
CA VAL A 50 -6.25 9.56 -2.04
C VAL A 50 -7.01 10.65 -1.29
N ILE A 51 -6.73 10.81 0.02
CA ILE A 51 -7.31 11.84 0.88
C ILE A 51 -6.33 12.99 1.06
N PHE A 52 -5.04 12.69 1.07
CA PHE A 52 -3.95 13.65 1.19
C PHE A 52 -3.05 13.55 -0.04
N THR A 53 -2.69 14.69 -0.63
CA THR A 53 -1.89 14.75 -1.84
C THR A 53 -0.60 15.52 -1.61
N ILE A 54 0.48 15.09 -2.27
CA ILE A 54 1.67 15.93 -2.44
C ILE A 54 1.35 16.90 -3.57
N THR A 55 1.44 18.20 -3.31
CA THR A 55 1.20 19.24 -4.31
C THR A 55 2.48 19.72 -4.96
N SER A 56 3.56 19.75 -4.21
CA SER A 56 4.90 20.11 -4.73
C SER A 56 6.01 19.58 -3.83
N ILE A 57 7.19 19.45 -4.40
CA ILE A 57 8.46 19.25 -3.69
C ILE A 57 9.41 20.35 -4.16
N LYS A 58 9.99 21.10 -3.22
CA LYS A 58 10.88 22.21 -3.54
C LYS A 58 12.34 21.73 -3.53
N SER A 59 13.13 22.25 -4.48
CA SER A 59 14.56 21.97 -4.63
C SER A 59 15.45 23.16 -4.30
N VAL A 60 14.83 24.32 -4.05
CA VAL A 60 15.53 25.61 -3.89
C VAL A 60 15.33 26.09 -2.46
N ASP A 61 16.40 26.49 -1.81
CA ASP A 61 16.38 27.16 -0.51
C ASP A 61 15.59 28.48 -0.60
N GLU A 62 14.62 28.68 0.29
CA GLU A 62 13.73 29.82 0.22
C GLU A 62 14.42 31.15 0.59
N LEU A 63 15.50 31.11 1.37
CA LEU A 63 16.22 32.29 1.83
C LEU A 63 17.26 32.77 0.81
N THR A 64 17.99 31.81 0.23
CA THR A 64 19.13 32.13 -0.65
C THR A 64 18.78 32.03 -2.13
N GLY A 65 17.69 31.32 -2.49
CA GLY A 65 17.33 31.05 -3.88
C GLY A 65 18.25 30.04 -4.56
N ASN A 66 19.19 29.42 -3.84
CA ASN A 66 20.14 28.47 -4.39
C ASN A 66 19.53 27.06 -4.49
N LEU A 67 19.95 26.33 -5.52
CA LEU A 67 19.61 24.93 -5.68
C LEU A 67 20.38 24.09 -4.68
N ASN A 68 19.73 23.65 -3.59
CA ASN A 68 20.29 22.77 -2.57
C ASN A 68 19.53 21.44 -2.44
N TYR A 69 18.51 21.24 -3.30
CA TYR A 69 17.60 20.09 -3.16
C TYR A 69 16.92 20.04 -1.77
N ASP A 70 16.37 21.16 -1.37
CA ASP A 70 15.73 21.42 -0.05
C ASP A 70 14.80 20.29 0.41
N SER A 71 14.21 19.54 -0.55
CA SER A 71 13.33 18.39 -0.26
C SER A 71 12.11 18.74 0.60
N ARG A 72 11.66 19.98 0.52
CA ARG A 72 10.48 20.47 1.22
C ARG A 72 9.21 20.03 0.50
N VAL A 73 8.42 19.20 1.15
CA VAL A 73 7.20 18.57 0.61
C VAL A 73 5.98 19.33 1.10
N LEU A 74 5.14 19.80 0.19
CA LEU A 74 3.84 20.40 0.49
C LEU A 74 2.75 19.35 0.33
N LEU A 75 1.97 19.18 1.39
CA LEU A 75 0.83 18.27 1.46
C LEU A 75 -0.47 19.08 1.52
N LEU A 76 -1.51 18.62 0.82
CA LEU A 76 -2.85 19.20 0.83
C LEU A 76 -3.86 18.14 1.27
N HIS A 77 -4.76 18.51 2.17
CA HIS A 77 -5.93 17.70 2.51
C HIS A 77 -7.01 17.88 1.45
N THR A 78 -7.24 16.87 0.62
CA THR A 78 -8.25 16.87 -0.45
C THR A 78 -9.52 16.11 -0.07
N GLY A 79 -9.58 15.56 1.14
CA GLY A 79 -10.76 14.86 1.67
C GLY A 79 -11.91 15.82 2.02
N LYS A 80 -12.94 15.25 2.68
CA LYS A 80 -14.17 15.97 3.01
C LYS A 80 -14.39 16.19 4.50
N THR A 81 -13.61 15.54 5.36
CA THR A 81 -13.81 15.52 6.82
C THR A 81 -12.50 15.82 7.53
N ASP A 82 -12.61 16.50 8.66
CA ASP A 82 -11.47 16.77 9.54
C ASP A 82 -10.86 15.48 10.08
N VAL A 83 -9.55 15.44 10.19
CA VAL A 83 -8.81 14.29 10.74
C VAL A 83 -7.92 14.75 11.88
N GLN A 84 -7.90 13.97 12.97
CA GLN A 84 -7.11 14.28 14.16
C GLN A 84 -5.60 14.10 13.90
N ASN A 85 -4.82 15.17 13.94
CA ASN A 85 -3.38 15.19 13.65
C ASN A 85 -2.56 14.23 14.53
N LYS A 86 -2.89 14.14 15.82
CA LYS A 86 -2.22 13.26 16.78
C LYS A 86 -2.35 11.77 16.46
N ASN A 87 -3.40 11.40 15.73
CA ASN A 87 -3.69 10.02 15.33
C ASN A 87 -3.03 9.65 14.01
N LEU A 88 -2.40 10.59 13.32
CA LEU A 88 -1.75 10.36 12.04
C LEU A 88 -0.25 10.20 12.19
N LYS A 89 0.32 9.32 11.37
CA LYS A 89 1.75 9.25 11.07
C LYS A 89 1.93 9.16 9.55
N ALA A 90 3.08 9.59 9.05
CA ALA A 90 3.40 9.52 7.63
C ALA A 90 4.60 8.60 7.38
N ARG A 91 4.56 7.92 6.24
CA ARG A 91 5.67 7.14 5.70
C ARG A 91 5.89 7.56 4.25
N PHE A 92 7.15 7.80 3.90
CA PHE A 92 7.55 8.15 2.55
C PHE A 92 8.40 7.05 1.93
N LEU A 93 8.19 6.84 0.63
CA LEU A 93 9.01 5.96 -0.20
C LEU A 93 9.55 6.76 -1.38
N LYS A 94 10.80 6.53 -1.73
CA LYS A 94 11.47 7.06 -2.91
C LYS A 94 11.79 5.92 -3.86
N ASN A 95 11.26 5.95 -5.08
CA ASN A 95 11.48 4.90 -6.09
C ASN A 95 11.15 3.49 -5.57
N GLY A 96 10.09 3.40 -4.74
CA GLY A 96 9.64 2.14 -4.12
C GLY A 96 10.39 1.72 -2.86
N GLN A 97 11.47 2.43 -2.46
CA GLN A 97 12.22 2.14 -1.24
C GLN A 97 11.85 3.10 -0.12
N PRO A 98 11.69 2.63 1.13
CA PRO A 98 11.43 3.50 2.27
C PRO A 98 12.53 4.57 2.43
N VAL A 99 12.10 5.82 2.61
CA VAL A 99 13.01 6.89 2.99
C VAL A 99 13.41 6.72 4.45
N SER A 100 14.69 6.97 4.77
CA SER A 100 15.20 6.92 6.14
C SER A 100 14.72 8.14 6.93
N CYS A 101 13.43 8.20 7.20
CA CYS A 101 12.79 9.24 8.00
C CYS A 101 11.73 8.66 8.92
N THR A 102 11.49 9.33 10.04
CA THR A 102 10.41 8.99 10.98
C THR A 102 9.51 10.20 11.17
N ILE A 103 8.22 10.04 10.82
CA ILE A 103 7.19 11.05 11.07
C ILE A 103 6.12 10.40 11.93
N ALA A 104 6.30 10.50 13.24
CA ALA A 104 5.48 9.82 14.24
C ALA A 104 4.15 10.55 14.52
N THR A 105 4.02 11.82 14.11
CA THR A 105 2.82 12.63 14.28
C THR A 105 2.70 13.65 13.16
N MET A 106 1.46 14.01 12.81
CA MET A 106 1.16 15.13 11.91
C MET A 106 0.75 16.40 12.71
N ASN A 107 0.85 16.37 14.04
CA ASN A 107 0.63 17.54 14.88
C ASN A 107 1.94 18.34 15.03
N GLY A 108 1.96 19.56 14.48
CA GLY A 108 3.12 20.43 14.53
C GLY A 108 3.54 20.86 15.96
N HIS A 109 2.58 20.91 16.89
CA HIS A 109 2.90 21.22 18.29
C HIS A 109 3.65 20.08 19.00
N ASP A 110 3.41 18.84 18.58
CA ASP A 110 4.07 17.65 19.12
C ASP A 110 5.33 17.29 18.31
N PHE A 111 5.64 18.07 17.27
CA PHE A 111 6.82 17.83 16.45
C PHE A 111 8.09 18.24 17.19
N ILE A 112 8.94 17.26 17.47
CA ILE A 112 10.27 17.44 18.04
C ILE A 112 11.27 16.86 17.05
N SER A 113 12.11 17.69 16.44
CA SER A 113 13.04 17.27 15.37
C SER A 113 13.95 16.11 15.76
N THR A 114 14.41 16.05 17.02
CA THR A 114 15.21 14.94 17.53
C THR A 114 14.49 13.60 17.59
N SER A 115 13.15 13.62 17.60
CA SER A 115 12.31 12.42 17.57
C SER A 115 11.84 12.06 16.15
N HIS A 116 12.16 12.91 15.16
CA HIS A 116 11.74 12.76 13.77
C HIS A 116 12.96 12.71 12.86
N THR A 117 13.67 11.59 12.89
CA THR A 117 14.88 11.38 12.06
C THR A 117 14.61 11.72 10.59
N GLY A 118 15.52 12.45 9.96
CA GLY A 118 15.44 12.81 8.55
C GLY A 118 14.43 13.92 8.21
N VAL A 119 13.79 14.54 9.23
CA VAL A 119 12.89 15.68 9.07
C VAL A 119 13.39 16.84 9.91
N GLN A 120 13.61 17.98 9.28
CA GLN A 120 14.16 19.17 9.93
C GLN A 120 13.06 20.03 10.54
N TRP A 121 11.93 20.15 9.85
CA TRP A 121 10.82 21.00 10.27
C TRP A 121 9.48 20.51 9.73
N MET A 122 8.42 20.87 10.45
CA MET A 122 7.02 20.66 10.03
C MET A 122 6.21 21.90 10.41
N GLY A 123 5.37 22.40 9.47
CA GLY A 123 4.53 23.55 9.68
C GLY A 123 3.37 23.64 8.69
N GLY A 124 2.60 24.71 8.77
CA GLY A 124 1.44 24.96 7.94
C GLY A 124 0.12 24.92 8.71
N SER A 125 -0.96 25.38 8.09
CA SER A 125 -2.29 25.44 8.72
C SER A 125 -2.79 24.08 9.18
N GLY A 126 -2.55 23.06 8.39
CA GLY A 126 -3.03 21.69 8.66
C GLY A 126 -2.42 21.02 9.87
N CYS A 127 -1.24 21.45 10.35
CA CYS A 127 -0.60 20.88 11.55
C CYS A 127 -0.60 21.82 12.76
N SER A 128 -1.08 23.06 12.63
CA SER A 128 -1.08 24.06 13.71
C SER A 128 -2.19 23.83 14.73
N GLY A 129 -3.21 23.04 14.41
CA GLY A 129 -4.34 22.69 15.27
C GLY A 129 -4.36 21.21 15.67
N ALA A 130 -5.42 20.86 16.39
CA ALA A 130 -5.67 19.45 16.76
C ALA A 130 -6.09 18.60 15.57
N THR A 131 -6.68 19.22 14.54
CA THR A 131 -7.24 18.58 13.35
C THR A 131 -6.59 19.13 12.10
N TRP A 132 -6.53 18.32 11.06
CA TRP A 132 -6.21 18.70 9.70
C TRP A 132 -7.51 18.77 8.90
N SER A 133 -7.92 19.96 8.53
CA SER A 133 -9.19 20.21 7.83
C SER A 133 -9.03 20.21 6.30
N PRO A 134 -10.11 19.90 5.56
CA PRO A 134 -10.08 19.97 4.10
C PRO A 134 -9.61 21.34 3.57
N GLY A 135 -8.71 21.32 2.57
CA GLY A 135 -8.10 22.50 1.99
C GLY A 135 -6.88 23.03 2.74
N GLU A 136 -6.60 22.57 3.95
CA GLU A 136 -5.41 22.98 4.69
C GLU A 136 -4.15 22.25 4.21
N GLN A 137 -3.00 22.92 4.40
CA GLN A 137 -1.70 22.42 3.97
C GLN A 137 -0.78 22.14 5.15
N ILE A 138 0.01 21.09 5.01
CA ILE A 138 1.17 20.79 5.84
C ILE A 138 2.41 20.84 4.98
N CYS A 139 3.44 21.51 5.47
CA CYS A 139 4.76 21.54 4.89
C CYS A 139 5.68 20.68 5.76
N ILE A 140 6.39 19.74 5.13
CA ILE A 140 7.38 18.89 5.79
C ILE A 140 8.72 19.14 5.12
N ASP A 141 9.69 19.55 5.90
CA ASP A 141 11.03 19.85 5.47
C ASP A 141 11.94 18.66 5.82
N PHE A 142 12.36 17.95 4.78
CA PHE A 142 13.27 16.81 4.92
C PHE A 142 14.72 17.30 4.86
N SER A 143 15.65 16.42 5.24
CA SER A 143 17.07 16.69 5.03
C SER A 143 17.35 16.92 3.54
N ASP A 144 18.17 17.92 3.24
CA ASP A 144 18.54 18.29 1.87
C ASP A 144 18.99 17.08 1.05
N GLY A 145 18.56 17.03 -0.19
CA GLY A 145 18.90 15.96 -1.12
C GLY A 145 18.15 14.64 -0.88
N THR A 146 17.20 14.60 0.06
CA THR A 146 16.33 13.41 0.27
C THR A 146 15.58 13.08 -1.01
N PHE A 147 14.96 14.08 -1.64
CA PHE A 147 14.29 13.95 -2.93
C PHE A 147 14.99 14.76 -4.00
N ARG A 148 14.96 14.27 -5.25
CA ARG A 148 15.56 14.94 -6.41
C ARG A 148 14.62 14.89 -7.61
N PRO A 149 14.70 15.85 -8.52
CA PRO A 149 13.99 15.76 -9.80
C PRO A 149 14.20 14.39 -10.46
N GLY A 150 13.12 13.80 -10.95
CA GLY A 150 13.07 12.44 -11.49
C GLY A 150 12.69 11.36 -10.49
N ASP A 151 12.65 11.65 -9.18
CA ASP A 151 12.22 10.66 -8.18
C ASP A 151 10.69 10.45 -8.21
N ARG A 152 10.29 9.20 -8.06
CA ARG A 152 8.91 8.81 -7.77
C ARG A 152 8.72 8.76 -6.25
N VAL A 153 7.99 9.73 -5.72
CA VAL A 153 7.76 9.88 -4.28
C VAL A 153 6.36 9.37 -3.93
N GLN A 154 6.28 8.35 -3.08
CA GLN A 154 5.03 7.86 -2.52
C GLN A 154 4.91 8.30 -1.07
N MET A 155 3.74 8.79 -0.71
CA MET A 155 3.36 9.12 0.65
C MET A 155 2.21 8.23 1.10
N ASP A 156 2.37 7.57 2.23
CA ASP A 156 1.34 6.83 2.94
C ASP A 156 1.02 7.55 4.26
N ILE A 157 -0.24 7.97 4.43
CA ILE A 157 -0.74 8.45 5.72
C ILE A 157 -1.42 7.29 6.42
N ILE A 158 -1.03 7.06 7.66
CA ILE A 158 -1.41 5.89 8.46
C ILE A 158 -2.11 6.36 9.72
N ASP A 159 -3.28 5.81 10.00
CA ASP A 159 -3.94 5.96 11.30
C ASP A 159 -3.19 5.13 12.35
N LYS A 160 -2.70 5.78 13.40
CA LYS A 160 -1.93 5.13 14.47
C LYS A 160 -2.77 4.21 15.35
N VAL A 161 -4.07 4.48 15.47
CA VAL A 161 -4.98 3.69 16.32
C VAL A 161 -5.23 2.33 15.70
N THR A 162 -5.53 2.32 14.40
CA THR A 162 -5.84 1.09 13.64
C THR A 162 -4.62 0.48 12.96
N ASN A 163 -3.54 1.25 12.84
CA ASN A 163 -2.33 0.95 12.05
C ASN A 163 -2.62 0.66 10.57
N VAL A 164 -3.69 1.25 10.04
CA VAL A 164 -4.12 1.09 8.63
C VAL A 164 -3.69 2.32 7.84
N THR A 165 -3.20 2.11 6.63
CA THR A 165 -2.96 3.20 5.67
C THR A 165 -4.31 3.73 5.18
N ILE A 166 -4.63 4.98 5.53
CA ILE A 166 -5.90 5.65 5.20
C ILE A 166 -5.81 6.49 3.94
N SER A 167 -4.60 6.84 3.50
CA SER A 167 -4.38 7.56 2.24
C SER A 167 -3.04 7.19 1.65
N ARG A 168 -3.00 7.04 0.33
CA ARG A 168 -1.76 6.86 -0.45
C ARG A 168 -1.77 7.78 -1.65
N HIS A 169 -0.69 8.52 -1.83
CA HIS A 169 -0.46 9.36 -3.00
C HIS A 169 0.93 9.12 -3.58
N VAL A 170 1.00 9.12 -4.90
CA VAL A 170 2.26 9.00 -5.64
C VAL A 170 2.46 10.26 -6.46
N TYR A 171 3.60 10.89 -6.31
CA TYR A 171 3.99 12.12 -6.96
C TYR A 171 5.28 11.89 -7.78
N MET A 172 5.29 12.35 -9.03
CA MET A 172 6.50 12.39 -9.84
C MET A 172 7.14 13.77 -9.66
N TYR A 173 8.33 13.78 -9.08
CA TYR A 173 9.05 15.03 -8.86
C TYR A 173 9.77 15.45 -10.15
N GLU A 174 9.28 16.50 -10.80
CA GLU A 174 9.81 17.06 -12.04
C GLU A 174 10.91 18.09 -11.81
#